data_f004ec85fda9256d994735f3853ddcba
#
_entry.id   f004ec85fda9256d994735f3853ddcba
#
_cell.length_a   1.000
_cell.length_b   1.000
_cell.length_c   1.000
_cell.angle_alpha   90.00
_cell.angle_beta   90.00
_cell.angle_gamma   90.00
#
_symmetry.space_group_name_H-M   'P 1'
#
loop_
_entity.id
_entity.type
_entity.pdbx_description
1 polymer ?
#
loop_
_entity_poly.entity_id
_entity_poly.type
_entity_poly.pdbx_seq_one_letter_code
_entity_poly.pdbx_strand_id
1 'polypeptide(L)'
;MAKEFLTGNQAFAHAALEAGVRVCAGYPGTPSSEVIETVAAQHAAGKAQGVHVEWSTNEKAALELLAGASYAGARTLFTCKQVGLNVASDALMSLNYVGVKGGMVLYVADDPGPISSQTEQDTRRFAAFAKVPVFDPA
;
A
#
# COMPACT_ATOMS: atom_id res chain seq x y z
N MET A 1 -18.50 -5.64 19.49
CA MET A 1 -17.78 -6.12 18.29
C MET A 1 -17.27 -7.53 18.56
N ALA A 2 -17.45 -8.46 17.62
CA ALA A 2 -16.85 -9.79 17.74
C ALA A 2 -15.31 -9.64 17.68
N LYS A 3 -14.61 -10.42 18.51
CA LYS A 3 -13.15 -10.49 18.45
C LYS A 3 -12.79 -11.42 17.29
N GLU A 4 -11.95 -10.96 16.40
CA GLU A 4 -11.41 -11.75 15.30
C GLU A 4 -9.90 -11.95 15.51
N PHE A 5 -9.40 -13.10 15.11
CA PHE A 5 -7.96 -13.37 15.07
C PHE A 5 -7.47 -13.07 13.65
N LEU A 6 -6.60 -12.07 13.51
CA LEU A 6 -6.13 -11.57 12.22
C LEU A 6 -4.61 -11.60 12.18
N THR A 7 -4.05 -11.79 10.98
CA THR A 7 -2.64 -11.45 10.72
C THR A 7 -2.45 -9.94 10.74
N GLY A 8 -1.19 -9.47 10.84
CA GLY A 8 -0.89 -8.04 10.77
C GLY A 8 -1.38 -7.41 9.45
N ASN A 9 -1.19 -8.10 8.32
CA ASN A 9 -1.68 -7.65 7.01
C ASN A 9 -3.20 -7.51 6.95
N GLN A 10 -3.92 -8.49 7.51
CA GLN A 10 -5.38 -8.45 7.59
C GLN A 10 -5.86 -7.30 8.48
N ALA A 11 -5.26 -7.13 9.64
CA ALA A 11 -5.59 -6.03 10.54
C ALA A 11 -5.36 -4.67 9.88
N PHE A 12 -4.25 -4.52 9.15
CA PHE A 12 -3.96 -3.31 8.39
C PHE A 12 -5.00 -3.05 7.29
N ALA A 13 -5.39 -4.07 6.53
CA ALA A 13 -6.41 -3.95 5.49
C ALA A 13 -7.78 -3.50 6.06
N HIS A 14 -8.19 -4.08 7.19
CA HIS A 14 -9.41 -3.66 7.89
C HIS A 14 -9.32 -2.21 8.36
N ALA A 15 -8.21 -1.81 8.97
CA ALA A 15 -8.00 -0.43 9.41
C ALA A 15 -8.02 0.57 8.25
N ALA A 16 -7.45 0.20 7.09
CA ALA A 16 -7.47 1.03 5.89
C ALA A 16 -8.91 1.26 5.37
N LEU A 17 -9.74 0.21 5.39
CA LEU A 17 -11.16 0.32 5.02
C LEU A 17 -11.93 1.21 6.01
N GLU A 18 -11.71 1.04 7.31
CA GLU A 18 -12.31 1.89 8.35
C GLU A 18 -11.86 3.36 8.22
N ALA A 19 -10.61 3.59 7.82
CA ALA A 19 -10.08 4.93 7.54
C ALA A 19 -10.65 5.55 6.27
N GLY A 20 -11.47 4.82 5.51
CA GLY A 20 -12.18 5.32 4.33
C GLY A 20 -11.34 5.31 3.05
N VAL A 21 -10.43 4.36 2.89
CA VAL A 21 -9.75 4.12 1.61
C VAL A 21 -10.77 3.83 0.52
N ARG A 22 -10.58 4.44 -0.64
CA ARG A 22 -11.46 4.29 -1.82
C ARG A 22 -10.78 3.63 -3.00
N VAL A 23 -9.47 3.70 -3.09
CA VAL A 23 -8.70 3.04 -4.14
C VAL A 23 -7.51 2.34 -3.50
N CYS A 24 -7.37 1.05 -3.77
CA CYS A 24 -6.27 0.21 -3.34
C CYS A 24 -5.63 -0.44 -4.56
N ALA A 25 -4.33 -0.27 -4.73
CA ALA A 25 -3.60 -0.85 -5.85
C ALA A 25 -2.19 -1.26 -5.44
N GLY A 26 -1.65 -2.23 -6.15
CA GLY A 26 -0.29 -2.73 -5.97
C GLY A 26 0.10 -3.72 -7.05
N TYR A 27 1.27 -4.32 -6.90
CA TYR A 27 1.74 -5.44 -7.72
C TYR A 27 2.01 -6.63 -6.80
N PRO A 28 1.71 -7.88 -7.22
CA PRO A 28 1.90 -9.04 -6.36
C PRO A 28 3.33 -9.18 -5.85
N GLY A 29 3.48 -9.31 -4.54
CA GLY A 29 4.79 -9.48 -3.88
C GLY A 29 4.65 -9.82 -2.41
N THR A 30 5.05 -11.05 -2.03
CA THR A 30 5.11 -11.47 -0.63
C THR A 30 6.24 -10.68 0.08
N PRO A 31 6.00 -10.13 1.28
CA PRO A 31 4.86 -10.41 2.18
C PRO A 31 3.69 -9.40 2.12
N SER A 32 3.62 -8.48 1.16
CA SER A 32 2.60 -7.43 1.13
C SER A 32 1.27 -7.83 0.46
N SER A 33 1.24 -8.87 -0.37
CA SER A 33 0.07 -9.24 -1.20
C SER A 33 -1.20 -9.47 -0.40
N GLU A 34 -1.11 -10.04 0.79
CA GLU A 34 -2.26 -10.36 1.65
C GLU A 34 -3.10 -9.13 2.01
N VAL A 35 -2.51 -7.92 2.01
CA VAL A 35 -3.26 -6.67 2.27
C VAL A 35 -4.30 -6.43 1.17
N ILE A 36 -3.88 -6.43 -0.10
CA ILE A 36 -4.82 -6.25 -1.24
C ILE A 36 -5.81 -7.40 -1.32
N GLU A 37 -5.35 -8.65 -1.13
CA GLU A 37 -6.20 -9.84 -1.13
C GLU A 37 -7.30 -9.72 -0.08
N THR A 38 -6.98 -9.23 1.11
CA THR A 38 -7.95 -8.99 2.19
C THR A 38 -8.95 -7.91 1.80
N VAL A 39 -8.50 -6.78 1.24
CA VAL A 39 -9.40 -5.72 0.76
C VAL A 39 -10.32 -6.25 -0.35
N ALA A 40 -9.79 -7.03 -1.30
CA ALA A 40 -10.56 -7.64 -2.37
C ALA A 40 -11.61 -8.63 -1.83
N ALA A 41 -11.25 -9.44 -0.84
CA ALA A 41 -12.18 -10.36 -0.19
C ALA A 41 -13.30 -9.62 0.55
N GLN A 42 -13.00 -8.53 1.24
CA GLN A 42 -14.02 -7.68 1.88
C GLN A 42 -14.94 -7.01 0.84
N HIS A 43 -14.38 -6.58 -0.29
CA HIS A 43 -15.15 -6.04 -1.40
C HIS A 43 -16.12 -7.09 -1.98
N ALA A 44 -15.61 -8.29 -2.28
CA ALA A 44 -16.42 -9.41 -2.79
C ALA A 44 -17.52 -9.84 -1.81
N ALA A 45 -17.28 -9.73 -0.51
CA ALA A 45 -18.26 -10.00 0.55
C ALA A 45 -19.28 -8.87 0.75
N GLY A 46 -19.24 -7.78 -0.05
CA GLY A 46 -20.13 -6.63 0.05
C GLY A 46 -19.85 -5.70 1.24
N LYS A 47 -18.74 -5.92 1.98
CA LYS A 47 -18.38 -5.13 3.16
C LYS A 47 -17.55 -3.87 2.83
N ALA A 48 -16.98 -3.80 1.63
CA ALA A 48 -16.16 -2.68 1.16
C ALA A 48 -16.74 -2.08 -0.13
N GLN A 49 -18.03 -1.75 -0.13
CA GLN A 49 -18.69 -1.15 -1.28
C GLN A 49 -18.11 0.23 -1.61
N GLY A 50 -17.93 0.51 -2.91
CA GLY A 50 -17.37 1.76 -3.40
C GLY A 50 -15.86 1.88 -3.24
N VAL A 51 -15.17 0.78 -2.92
CA VAL A 51 -13.71 0.67 -2.97
C VAL A 51 -13.30 0.03 -4.29
N HIS A 52 -12.44 0.69 -5.05
CA HIS A 52 -11.77 0.11 -6.21
C HIS A 52 -10.51 -0.63 -5.75
N VAL A 53 -10.36 -1.86 -6.18
CA VAL A 53 -9.21 -2.72 -5.86
C VAL A 53 -8.66 -3.31 -7.14
N GLU A 54 -7.35 -3.15 -7.39
CA GLU A 54 -6.74 -3.76 -8.56
C GLU A 54 -5.28 -4.17 -8.36
N TRP A 55 -4.88 -5.20 -9.08
CA TRP A 55 -3.49 -5.50 -9.37
C TRP A 55 -3.06 -4.76 -10.63
N SER A 56 -2.08 -3.89 -10.48
CA SER A 56 -1.51 -3.15 -11.60
C SER A 56 -0.41 -3.94 -12.29
N THR A 57 0.05 -3.49 -13.45
CA THR A 57 1.09 -4.16 -14.25
C THR A 57 2.47 -4.12 -13.61
N ASN A 58 2.73 -3.14 -12.75
CA ASN A 58 3.90 -3.01 -11.88
C ASN A 58 3.64 -1.96 -10.80
N GLU A 59 4.58 -1.81 -9.87
CA GLU A 59 4.44 -0.91 -8.72
C GLU A 59 4.43 0.57 -9.13
N LYS A 60 5.15 0.95 -10.17
CA LYS A 60 5.11 2.33 -10.69
C LYS A 60 3.70 2.67 -11.20
N ALA A 61 3.12 1.82 -12.04
CA ALA A 61 1.77 2.01 -12.56
C ALA A 61 0.73 2.07 -11.43
N ALA A 62 0.87 1.20 -10.42
CA ALA A 62 0.01 1.22 -9.24
C ALA A 62 0.08 2.56 -8.50
N LEU A 63 1.28 3.05 -8.23
CA LEU A 63 1.45 4.30 -7.49
C LEU A 63 0.98 5.51 -8.31
N GLU A 64 1.20 5.54 -9.62
CA GLU A 64 0.71 6.60 -10.50
C GLU A 64 -0.83 6.62 -10.60
N LEU A 65 -1.47 5.45 -10.68
CA LEU A 65 -2.93 5.34 -10.60
C LEU A 65 -3.47 5.94 -9.30
N LEU A 66 -2.85 5.57 -8.17
CA LEU A 66 -3.24 6.07 -6.86
C LEU A 66 -2.98 7.57 -6.69
N ALA A 67 -1.91 8.10 -7.31
CA ALA A 67 -1.66 9.53 -7.37
C ALA A 67 -2.80 10.25 -8.08
N GLY A 68 -3.23 9.76 -9.25
CA GLY A 68 -4.39 10.30 -9.97
C GLY A 68 -5.67 10.28 -9.13
N ALA A 69 -5.94 9.17 -8.45
CA ALA A 69 -7.09 9.05 -7.55
C ALA A 69 -7.00 10.03 -6.36
N SER A 70 -5.79 10.20 -5.79
CA SER A 70 -5.56 11.17 -4.72
C SER A 70 -5.79 12.62 -5.20
N TYR A 71 -5.34 12.96 -6.40
CA TYR A 71 -5.59 14.31 -6.97
C TYR A 71 -7.09 14.59 -7.15
N ALA A 72 -7.89 13.55 -7.41
CA ALA A 72 -9.34 13.63 -7.43
C ALA A 72 -9.97 13.70 -6.01
N GLY A 73 -9.17 13.56 -4.95
CA GLY A 73 -9.61 13.65 -3.56
C GLY A 73 -9.91 12.32 -2.87
N ALA A 74 -9.68 11.19 -3.53
CA ALA A 74 -9.86 9.88 -2.92
C ALA A 74 -8.75 9.56 -1.92
N ARG A 75 -9.09 8.86 -0.82
CA ARG A 75 -8.08 8.21 0.04
C ARG A 75 -7.59 6.94 -0.63
N THR A 76 -6.28 6.76 -0.68
CA THR A 76 -5.65 5.69 -1.45
C THR A 76 -4.69 4.86 -0.61
N LEU A 77 -4.57 3.59 -0.97
CA LEU A 77 -3.63 2.65 -0.37
C LEU A 77 -2.80 1.99 -1.46
N PHE A 78 -1.50 2.23 -1.40
CA PHE A 78 -0.50 1.50 -2.18
C PHE A 78 0.08 0.35 -1.35
N THR A 79 0.30 -0.81 -1.96
CA THR A 79 0.99 -1.92 -1.29
C THR A 79 2.10 -2.49 -2.15
N CYS A 80 3.26 -2.71 -1.56
CA CYS A 80 4.36 -3.41 -2.20
C CYS A 80 5.31 -4.05 -1.18
N LYS A 81 6.16 -4.96 -1.64
CA LYS A 81 7.35 -5.38 -0.89
C LYS A 81 8.50 -4.38 -1.12
N GLN A 82 9.58 -4.51 -0.34
CA GLN A 82 10.71 -3.56 -0.38
C GLN A 82 11.27 -3.33 -1.78
N VAL A 83 11.50 -4.38 -2.58
CA VAL A 83 12.05 -4.22 -3.94
C VAL A 83 11.06 -3.56 -4.90
N GLY A 84 9.76 -3.68 -4.63
CA GLY A 84 8.72 -2.98 -5.39
C GLY A 84 8.76 -1.47 -5.18
N LEU A 85 9.19 -1.01 -4.01
CA LEU A 85 9.40 0.41 -3.76
C LEU A 85 10.49 1.00 -4.66
N ASN A 86 11.50 0.21 -5.03
CA ASN A 86 12.52 0.64 -5.98
C ASN A 86 11.91 0.93 -7.37
N VAL A 87 10.96 0.10 -7.81
CA VAL A 87 10.22 0.29 -9.06
C VAL A 87 9.32 1.53 -9.00
N ALA A 88 8.68 1.76 -7.86
CA ALA A 88 7.79 2.91 -7.64
C ALA A 88 8.53 4.21 -7.28
N SER A 89 9.85 4.20 -7.20
CA SER A 89 10.64 5.32 -6.65
C SER A 89 10.46 6.62 -7.43
N ASP A 90 10.39 6.57 -8.75
CA ASP A 90 10.17 7.74 -9.60
C ASP A 90 8.85 8.44 -9.25
N ALA A 91 7.76 7.68 -9.17
CA ALA A 91 6.46 8.20 -8.80
C ALA A 91 6.45 8.75 -7.36
N LEU A 92 7.11 8.06 -6.42
CA LEU A 92 7.22 8.51 -5.03
C LEU A 92 7.94 9.86 -4.89
N MET A 93 9.07 10.02 -5.59
CA MET A 93 9.83 11.27 -5.56
C MET A 93 9.03 12.43 -6.15
N SER A 94 8.28 12.16 -7.23
CA SER A 94 7.40 13.14 -7.85
C SER A 94 6.23 13.52 -6.93
N LEU A 95 5.64 12.54 -6.25
CA LEU A 95 4.54 12.76 -5.30
C LEU A 95 4.94 13.64 -4.13
N ASN A 96 6.15 13.45 -3.58
CA ASN A 96 6.63 14.32 -2.52
C ASN A 96 6.75 15.79 -2.95
N TYR A 97 7.12 16.02 -4.20
CA TYR A 97 7.26 17.36 -4.76
C TYR A 97 5.89 17.99 -5.07
N VAL A 98 4.99 17.24 -5.67
CA VAL A 98 3.66 17.70 -6.11
C VAL A 98 2.67 17.73 -4.94
N GLY A 99 2.80 16.82 -4.00
CA GLY A 99 1.86 16.60 -2.91
C GLY A 99 0.68 15.73 -3.29
N VAL A 100 -0.24 15.56 -2.35
CA VAL A 100 -1.48 14.78 -2.50
C VAL A 100 -2.67 15.60 -2.00
N LYS A 101 -3.86 15.36 -2.56
CA LYS A 101 -5.10 16.00 -2.13
C LYS A 101 -5.92 15.07 -1.24
N GLY A 102 -6.21 13.86 -1.69
CA GLY A 102 -6.74 12.78 -0.85
C GLY A 102 -5.59 12.14 -0.07
N GLY A 103 -5.83 11.73 1.18
CA GLY A 103 -4.82 11.04 1.97
C GLY A 103 -4.31 9.78 1.26
N MET A 104 -3.00 9.56 1.28
CA MET A 104 -2.35 8.41 0.67
C MET A 104 -1.46 7.72 1.69
N VAL A 105 -1.57 6.41 1.76
CA VAL A 105 -0.69 5.55 2.54
C VAL A 105 0.02 4.57 1.61
N LEU A 106 1.32 4.43 1.80
CA LEU A 106 2.12 3.39 1.17
C LEU A 106 2.46 2.34 2.24
N TYR A 107 1.90 1.15 2.07
CA TYR A 107 2.24 -0.02 2.87
C TYR A 107 3.40 -0.75 2.20
N VAL A 108 4.56 -0.70 2.82
CA VAL A 108 5.77 -1.36 2.33
C VAL A 108 6.16 -2.44 3.31
N ALA A 109 6.14 -3.68 2.86
CA ALA A 109 6.53 -4.82 3.69
C ALA A 109 7.97 -5.22 3.40
N ASP A 110 8.86 -4.95 4.36
CA ASP A 110 10.23 -5.43 4.30
C ASP A 110 10.30 -6.94 4.59
N ASP A 111 11.32 -7.60 4.11
CA ASP A 111 11.58 -9.04 4.28
C ASP A 111 13.03 -9.21 4.76
N PRO A 112 13.32 -8.86 6.03
CA PRO A 112 14.67 -8.97 6.60
C PRO A 112 15.09 -10.43 6.71
N GLY A 113 16.32 -10.74 6.28
CA GLY A 113 16.75 -12.14 6.11
C GLY A 113 15.88 -12.84 5.07
N PRO A 114 15.91 -12.45 3.80
CA PRO A 114 14.82 -12.64 2.86
C PRO A 114 14.42 -14.09 2.70
N ILE A 115 13.12 -14.37 2.89
CA ILE A 115 12.51 -15.69 2.70
C ILE A 115 11.95 -15.81 1.29
N SER A 116 11.30 -14.76 0.78
CA SER A 116 10.63 -14.76 -0.53
C SER A 116 11.09 -13.63 -1.46
N SER A 117 11.91 -12.71 -0.98
CA SER A 117 12.41 -11.58 -1.75
C SER A 117 13.82 -11.83 -2.29
N GLN A 118 14.21 -11.10 -3.33
CA GLN A 118 15.52 -11.22 -3.98
C GLN A 118 16.67 -10.71 -3.09
N THR A 119 16.37 -9.68 -2.30
CA THR A 119 17.35 -8.97 -1.47
C THR A 119 16.70 -8.51 -0.18
N GLU A 120 17.52 -8.13 0.78
CA GLU A 120 17.11 -7.41 1.98
C GLU A 120 17.28 -5.90 1.77
N GLN A 121 16.34 -5.11 2.30
CA GLN A 121 16.39 -3.66 2.18
C GLN A 121 15.67 -3.02 3.37
N ASP A 122 16.29 -2.00 3.97
CA ASP A 122 15.64 -1.15 4.97
C ASP A 122 14.96 0.04 4.30
N THR A 123 13.66 -0.07 4.05
CA THR A 123 12.88 0.94 3.34
C THR A 123 12.64 2.21 4.16
N ARG A 124 12.88 2.20 5.47
CA ARG A 124 12.77 3.40 6.31
C ARG A 124 13.74 4.49 5.84
N ARG A 125 14.94 4.09 5.42
CA ARG A 125 15.94 5.01 4.85
C ARG A 125 15.51 5.58 3.50
N PHE A 126 14.83 4.77 2.71
CA PHE A 126 14.27 5.20 1.43
C PHE A 126 13.20 6.28 1.63
N ALA A 127 12.31 6.10 2.59
CA ALA A 127 11.29 7.09 2.93
C ALA A 127 11.93 8.38 3.48
N ALA A 128 12.99 8.28 4.27
CA ALA A 128 13.75 9.45 4.72
C ALA A 128 14.36 10.23 3.54
N PHE A 129 14.91 9.54 2.54
CA PHE A 129 15.40 10.14 1.31
C PHE A 129 14.27 10.83 0.53
N ALA A 130 13.11 10.17 0.41
CA ALA A 130 11.91 10.72 -0.21
C ALA A 130 11.24 11.84 0.62
N LYS A 131 11.69 12.10 1.84
CA LYS A 131 11.13 13.11 2.77
C LYS A 131 9.64 12.89 3.07
N VAL A 132 9.23 11.66 3.19
CA VAL A 132 7.87 11.29 3.59
C VAL A 132 7.88 10.73 5.02
N PRO A 133 6.80 10.92 5.80
CA PRO A 133 6.68 10.32 7.13
C PRO A 133 6.74 8.80 7.08
N VAL A 134 7.36 8.19 8.10
CA VAL A 134 7.43 6.74 8.27
C VAL A 134 6.81 6.36 9.61
N PHE A 135 5.98 5.35 9.58
CA PHE A 135 5.48 4.64 10.75
C PHE A 135 5.96 3.19 10.67
N ASP A 136 6.64 2.75 11.69
CA ASP A 136 7.19 1.39 11.80
C ASP A 136 6.59 0.75 13.06
N PRO A 137 5.37 0.22 12.97
CA PRO A 137 4.69 -0.39 14.11
C PRO A 137 5.37 -1.71 14.50
N ALA A 138 5.63 -1.87 15.79
CA ALA A 138 6.18 -3.09 16.37
C ALA A 138 5.09 -4.14 16.64
#